data_ad9168022488704deb63521ca146d3fa
#
_entry.id   ad9168022488704deb63521ca146d3fa
#
_cell.length_a   1.000
_cell.length_b   1.000
_cell.length_c   1.000
_cell.angle_alpha   90.00
_cell.angle_beta   90.00
_cell.angle_gamma   90.00
#
_symmetry.space_group_name_H-M   'P 1'
#
loop_
_entity.id
_entity.type
_entity.pdbx_description
1 polymer ?
#
loop_
_entity_poly.entity_id
_entity_poly.type
_entity_poly.pdbx_seq_one_letter_code
_entity_poly.pdbx_strand_id
1 'polypeptide(L)'
;LEGTSGSSATIDRGAGFHKVADDQLNVVSSQTANFNRSEGMTVMENMLQSNSDIKGVFAHNDEMALGAVEAIGNKDIVVVGFDSTDDALAAIKKGKMAATVAQKPDLMGATAVETAIKIINGEAVEKSIPVEVELVTK
;
A
#
# COMPACT_ATOMS: atom_id res chain seq x y z
N LEU A 1 -7.16 1.41 -4.39
CA LEU A 1 -6.30 1.85 -5.51
C LEU A 1 -5.20 0.83 -5.72
N GLU A 2 -5.15 0.25 -6.88
CA GLU A 2 -4.22 -0.83 -7.21
C GLU A 2 -2.94 -0.30 -7.86
N GLY A 3 -1.83 -1.01 -7.63
CA GLY A 3 -0.57 -0.74 -8.31
C GLY A 3 -0.58 -1.21 -9.77
N THR A 4 0.60 -1.21 -10.39
CA THR A 4 0.79 -1.65 -11.77
C THR A 4 0.36 -3.11 -11.94
N SER A 5 -0.48 -3.36 -12.93
CA SER A 5 -1.00 -4.71 -13.22
C SER A 5 0.14 -5.70 -13.49
N GLY A 6 0.03 -6.90 -12.93
CA GLY A 6 1.03 -7.98 -13.07
C GLY A 6 2.24 -7.87 -12.13
N SER A 7 2.40 -6.80 -11.39
CA SER A 7 3.42 -6.69 -10.34
C SER A 7 3.07 -7.61 -9.16
N SER A 8 4.05 -8.34 -8.61
CA SER A 8 3.85 -9.18 -7.42
C SER A 8 3.30 -8.39 -6.24
N ALA A 9 3.83 -7.18 -6.02
CA ALA A 9 3.34 -6.28 -4.97
C ALA A 9 1.85 -5.92 -5.14
N THR A 10 1.38 -5.70 -6.37
CA THR A 10 -0.04 -5.46 -6.65
C THR A 10 -0.88 -6.70 -6.36
N ILE A 11 -0.43 -7.87 -6.80
CA ILE A 11 -1.14 -9.14 -6.61
C ILE A 11 -1.23 -9.48 -5.12
N ASP A 12 -0.12 -9.45 -4.41
CA ASP A 12 -0.06 -9.89 -3.02
C ASP A 12 -0.79 -8.91 -2.07
N ARG A 13 -0.59 -7.59 -2.26
CA ARG A 13 -1.29 -6.56 -1.45
C ARG A 13 -2.79 -6.57 -1.70
N GLY A 14 -3.20 -6.76 -2.97
CA GLY A 14 -4.60 -6.91 -3.35
C GLY A 14 -5.23 -8.17 -2.75
N ALA A 15 -4.56 -9.32 -2.86
CA ALA A 15 -5.04 -10.58 -2.27
C ALA A 15 -5.19 -10.47 -0.73
N GLY A 16 -4.22 -9.81 -0.06
CA GLY A 16 -4.30 -9.54 1.38
C GLY A 16 -5.48 -8.65 1.76
N PHE A 17 -5.74 -7.61 0.99
CA PHE A 17 -6.90 -6.74 1.17
C PHE A 17 -8.21 -7.51 1.01
N HIS A 18 -8.40 -8.20 -0.11
CA HIS A 18 -9.63 -8.93 -0.41
C HIS A 18 -9.92 -10.06 0.57
N LYS A 19 -8.89 -10.72 1.11
CA LYS A 19 -9.05 -11.76 2.12
C LYS A 19 -9.85 -11.31 3.36
N VAL A 20 -9.83 -10.01 3.67
CA VAL A 20 -10.54 -9.43 4.82
C VAL A 20 -11.72 -8.57 4.36
N ALA A 21 -11.51 -7.75 3.33
CA ALA A 21 -12.49 -6.75 2.92
C ALA A 21 -13.76 -7.37 2.33
N ASP A 22 -13.63 -8.48 1.58
CA ASP A 22 -14.79 -9.12 0.94
C ASP A 22 -15.79 -9.67 1.94
N ASP A 23 -15.36 -10.05 3.14
CA ASP A 23 -16.23 -10.54 4.22
C ASP A 23 -16.76 -9.45 5.14
N GLN A 24 -16.01 -8.33 5.29
CA GLN A 24 -16.29 -7.33 6.33
C GLN A 24 -16.72 -5.98 5.79
N LEU A 25 -16.48 -5.70 4.52
CA LEU A 25 -16.72 -4.40 3.89
C LEU A 25 -17.51 -4.57 2.60
N ASN A 26 -18.07 -3.46 2.12
CA ASN A 26 -18.64 -3.38 0.77
C ASN A 26 -17.60 -2.70 -0.15
N VAL A 27 -16.86 -3.48 -0.93
CA VAL A 27 -15.89 -2.96 -1.89
C VAL A 27 -16.63 -2.42 -3.12
N VAL A 28 -16.77 -1.12 -3.22
CA VAL A 28 -17.55 -0.44 -4.27
C VAL A 28 -16.76 -0.14 -5.54
N SER A 29 -15.43 -0.12 -5.48
CA SER A 29 -14.56 0.14 -6.63
C SER A 29 -13.14 -0.35 -6.39
N SER A 30 -12.52 -0.92 -7.42
CA SER A 30 -11.09 -1.24 -7.47
C SER A 30 -10.54 -0.85 -8.84
N GLN A 31 -9.53 0.01 -8.87
CA GLN A 31 -8.93 0.53 -10.10
C GLN A 31 -7.43 0.73 -9.94
N THR A 32 -6.68 0.48 -11.01
CA THR A 32 -5.24 0.73 -11.03
C THR A 32 -4.93 2.22 -11.12
N ALA A 33 -3.91 2.64 -10.39
CA ALA A 33 -3.27 3.95 -10.49
C ALA A 33 -1.73 3.81 -10.53
N ASN A 34 -1.24 2.64 -10.95
CA ASN A 34 0.13 2.34 -11.37
C ASN A 34 1.23 2.76 -10.38
N PHE A 35 0.95 2.74 -9.07
CA PHE A 35 1.86 3.24 -8.02
C PHE A 35 2.21 4.73 -8.16
N ASN A 36 1.40 5.52 -8.85
CA ASN A 36 1.67 6.91 -9.19
C ASN A 36 0.72 7.87 -8.45
N ARG A 37 1.28 8.96 -7.88
CA ARG A 37 0.51 9.93 -7.08
C ARG A 37 -0.53 10.67 -7.92
N SER A 38 -0.15 11.16 -9.08
CA SER A 38 -1.06 11.91 -9.98
C SER A 38 -2.19 11.03 -10.51
N GLU A 39 -1.86 9.78 -10.87
CA GLU A 39 -2.90 8.81 -11.28
C GLU A 39 -3.79 8.44 -10.09
N GLY A 40 -3.23 8.27 -8.88
CA GLY A 40 -3.97 8.05 -7.65
C GLY A 40 -5.01 9.13 -7.39
N MET A 41 -4.62 10.40 -7.56
CA MET A 41 -5.53 11.54 -7.46
C MET A 41 -6.66 11.45 -8.49
N THR A 42 -6.32 11.31 -9.78
CA THR A 42 -7.30 11.26 -10.88
C THR A 42 -8.27 10.09 -10.73
N VAL A 43 -7.76 8.90 -10.39
CA VAL A 43 -8.60 7.72 -10.19
C VAL A 43 -9.52 7.90 -8.98
N MET A 44 -9.02 8.48 -7.88
CA MET A 44 -9.84 8.75 -6.71
C MET A 44 -10.94 9.79 -6.98
N GLU A 45 -10.67 10.82 -7.76
CA GLU A 45 -11.69 11.78 -8.21
C GLU A 45 -12.81 11.08 -8.98
N ASN A 46 -12.47 10.19 -9.92
CA ASN A 46 -13.44 9.41 -10.69
C ASN A 46 -14.24 8.45 -9.80
N MET A 47 -13.59 7.79 -8.82
CA MET A 47 -14.27 6.93 -7.84
C MET A 47 -15.28 7.73 -7.02
N LEU A 48 -14.92 8.92 -6.55
CA LEU A 48 -15.80 9.80 -5.77
C LEU A 48 -16.99 10.34 -6.58
N GLN A 49 -16.80 10.57 -7.88
CA GLN A 49 -17.91 10.96 -8.78
C GLN A 49 -18.90 9.81 -8.98
N SER A 50 -18.38 8.58 -9.08
CA SER A 50 -19.21 7.39 -9.29
C SER A 50 -19.87 6.88 -8.00
N ASN A 51 -19.23 7.09 -6.86
CA ASN A 51 -19.66 6.60 -5.54
C ASN A 51 -19.43 7.67 -4.48
N SER A 52 -20.45 8.47 -4.21
CA SER A 52 -20.36 9.59 -3.24
C SER A 52 -20.25 9.15 -1.77
N ASP A 53 -20.48 7.88 -1.47
CA ASP A 53 -20.56 7.34 -0.09
C ASP A 53 -19.33 6.48 0.30
N ILE A 54 -18.21 6.67 -0.37
CA ILE A 54 -16.95 6.02 0.00
C ILE A 54 -16.54 6.45 1.41
N LYS A 55 -16.27 5.50 2.31
CA LYS A 55 -15.84 5.72 3.70
C LYS A 55 -14.38 5.41 3.93
N GLY A 56 -13.79 4.58 3.11
CA GLY A 56 -12.39 4.18 3.24
C GLY A 56 -11.74 3.90 1.91
N VAL A 57 -10.43 4.09 1.87
CA VAL A 57 -9.56 3.81 0.72
C VAL A 57 -8.34 3.07 1.22
N PHE A 58 -8.08 1.89 0.65
CA PHE A 58 -6.78 1.26 0.70
C PHE A 58 -6.05 1.49 -0.61
N ALA A 59 -4.83 1.98 -0.55
CA ALA A 59 -3.96 2.13 -1.69
C ALA A 59 -2.75 1.20 -1.56
N HIS A 60 -2.38 0.53 -2.64
CA HIS A 60 -1.26 -0.41 -2.64
C HIS A 60 0.10 0.23 -2.38
N ASN A 61 0.20 1.58 -2.44
CA ASN A 61 1.36 2.31 -1.92
C ASN A 61 0.99 3.73 -1.46
N ASP A 62 1.93 4.39 -0.80
CA ASP A 62 1.76 5.72 -0.24
C ASP A 62 1.63 6.81 -1.31
N GLU A 63 2.27 6.66 -2.47
CA GLU A 63 2.13 7.62 -3.56
C GLU A 63 0.67 7.73 -4.01
N MET A 64 0.01 6.61 -4.27
CA MET A 64 -1.42 6.61 -4.61
C MET A 64 -2.29 7.06 -3.43
N ALA A 65 -1.94 6.69 -2.19
CA ALA A 65 -2.66 7.14 -1.00
C ALA A 65 -2.60 8.67 -0.85
N LEU A 66 -1.45 9.28 -1.06
CA LEU A 66 -1.27 10.73 -1.02
C LEU A 66 -2.04 11.43 -2.14
N GLY A 67 -2.04 10.87 -3.35
CA GLY A 67 -2.91 11.35 -4.43
C GLY A 67 -4.39 11.27 -4.07
N ALA A 68 -4.83 10.18 -3.45
CA ALA A 68 -6.20 10.04 -2.96
C ALA A 68 -6.54 11.09 -1.89
N VAL A 69 -5.63 11.38 -0.96
CA VAL A 69 -5.80 12.45 0.05
C VAL A 69 -6.05 13.81 -0.61
N GLU A 70 -5.35 14.13 -1.68
CA GLU A 70 -5.55 15.37 -2.44
C GLU A 70 -6.96 15.43 -3.06
N ALA A 71 -7.41 14.35 -3.70
CA ALA A 71 -8.74 14.24 -4.30
C ALA A 71 -9.88 14.29 -3.27
N ILE A 72 -9.67 13.67 -2.10
CA ILE A 72 -10.64 13.62 -0.99
C ILE A 72 -10.84 14.99 -0.35
N GLY A 73 -9.77 15.78 -0.24
CA GLY A 73 -9.80 17.10 0.37
C GLY A 73 -10.15 17.06 1.85
N ASN A 74 -11.32 17.62 2.19
CA ASN A 74 -11.81 17.69 3.58
C ASN A 74 -12.94 16.70 3.90
N LYS A 75 -13.20 15.72 3.02
CA LYS A 75 -14.19 14.67 3.30
C LYS A 75 -13.66 13.73 4.38
N ASP A 76 -14.57 13.20 5.19
CA ASP A 76 -14.26 12.22 6.23
C ASP A 76 -14.17 10.81 5.61
N ILE A 77 -13.00 10.51 5.04
CA ILE A 77 -12.68 9.24 4.40
C ILE A 77 -11.35 8.72 4.96
N VAL A 78 -11.37 7.51 5.49
CA VAL A 78 -10.18 6.84 6.01
C VAL A 78 -9.26 6.44 4.87
N VAL A 79 -7.99 6.86 4.91
CA VAL A 79 -6.99 6.49 3.90
C VAL A 79 -5.87 5.69 4.53
N VAL A 80 -5.59 4.52 3.96
CA VAL A 80 -4.48 3.64 4.36
C VAL A 80 -3.58 3.40 3.16
N GLY A 81 -2.28 3.59 3.36
CA GLY A 81 -1.24 3.38 2.36
C GLY A 81 -0.34 2.18 2.67
N PHE A 82 0.79 2.12 1.98
CA PHE A 82 1.83 1.12 2.13
C PHE A 82 3.16 1.73 1.70
N ASP A 83 4.25 1.47 2.39
CA ASP A 83 5.67 1.79 2.23
C ASP A 83 6.23 2.65 3.38
N SER A 84 5.39 3.41 4.11
CA SER A 84 5.83 4.28 5.22
C SER A 84 6.81 5.38 4.78
N THR A 85 6.48 6.03 3.66
CA THR A 85 7.28 7.16 3.15
C THR A 85 7.19 8.38 4.07
N ASP A 86 8.19 9.26 4.04
CA ASP A 86 8.23 10.47 4.88
C ASP A 86 6.98 11.36 4.66
N ASP A 87 6.51 11.47 3.41
CA ASP A 87 5.30 12.22 3.08
C ASP A 87 4.05 11.59 3.70
N ALA A 88 3.93 10.25 3.67
CA ALA A 88 2.82 9.54 4.28
C ALA A 88 2.84 9.67 5.81
N LEU A 89 4.01 9.54 6.44
CA LEU A 89 4.18 9.77 7.87
C LEU A 89 3.79 11.20 8.27
N ALA A 90 4.16 12.19 7.47
CA ALA A 90 3.74 13.58 7.67
C ALA A 90 2.20 13.75 7.50
N ALA A 91 1.58 13.04 6.55
CA ALA A 91 0.14 13.05 6.34
C ALA A 91 -0.61 12.39 7.50
N ILE A 92 -0.11 11.27 8.04
CA ILE A 92 -0.65 10.59 9.24
C ILE A 92 -0.58 11.54 10.45
N LYS A 93 0.56 12.19 10.67
CA LYS A 93 0.74 13.15 11.76
C LYS A 93 -0.24 14.32 11.67
N LYS A 94 -0.57 14.77 10.46
CA LYS A 94 -1.57 15.82 10.19
C LYS A 94 -3.03 15.31 10.23
N GLY A 95 -3.26 14.01 10.39
CA GLY A 95 -4.59 13.40 10.38
C GLY A 95 -5.22 13.31 8.99
N LYS A 96 -4.44 13.37 7.92
CA LYS A 96 -4.90 13.24 6.53
C LYS A 96 -4.88 11.79 6.03
N MET A 97 -4.03 10.95 6.61
CA MET A 97 -4.04 9.49 6.46
C MET A 97 -4.21 8.86 7.84
N ALA A 98 -4.84 7.70 7.89
CA ALA A 98 -5.03 6.94 9.12
C ALA A 98 -3.81 6.07 9.45
N ALA A 99 -3.25 5.43 8.43
CA ALA A 99 -2.14 4.49 8.59
C ALA A 99 -1.37 4.28 7.28
N THR A 100 -0.19 3.69 7.42
CA THR A 100 0.57 3.07 6.34
C THR A 100 1.22 1.78 6.84
N VAL A 101 1.50 0.83 5.95
CA VAL A 101 2.21 -0.41 6.28
C VAL A 101 3.69 -0.24 5.95
N ALA A 102 4.55 -0.21 6.96
CA ALA A 102 5.99 -0.08 6.82
C ALA A 102 6.63 -1.40 6.41
N GLN A 103 7.50 -1.36 5.41
CA GLN A 103 8.45 -2.40 5.08
C GLN A 103 9.76 -2.16 5.86
N LYS A 104 10.66 -3.16 5.86
CA LYS A 104 12.00 -3.07 6.44
C LYS A 104 13.04 -3.26 5.33
N PRO A 105 13.21 -2.27 4.42
CA PRO A 105 14.04 -2.43 3.22
C PRO A 105 15.52 -2.65 3.53
N ASP A 106 16.02 -2.09 4.62
CA ASP A 106 17.36 -2.33 5.15
C ASP A 106 17.58 -3.79 5.53
N LEU A 107 16.64 -4.38 6.29
CA LEU A 107 16.68 -5.80 6.66
C LEU A 107 16.49 -6.70 5.42
N MET A 108 15.59 -6.34 4.51
CA MET A 108 15.39 -7.08 3.26
C MET A 108 16.67 -7.10 2.42
N GLY A 109 17.36 -5.97 2.28
CA GLY A 109 18.63 -5.87 1.58
C GLY A 109 19.75 -6.68 2.24
N ALA A 110 19.89 -6.58 3.57
CA ALA A 110 20.87 -7.36 4.33
C ALA A 110 20.62 -8.87 4.19
N THR A 111 19.39 -9.33 4.40
CA THR A 111 18.98 -10.72 4.25
C THR A 111 19.25 -11.26 2.84
N ALA A 112 19.01 -10.47 1.81
CA ALA A 112 19.27 -10.86 0.42
C ALA A 112 20.77 -11.09 0.18
N VAL A 113 21.64 -10.19 0.67
CA VAL A 113 23.10 -10.33 0.52
C VAL A 113 23.63 -11.51 1.34
N GLU A 114 23.21 -11.68 2.59
CA GLU A 114 23.59 -12.81 3.43
C GLU A 114 23.18 -14.15 2.79
N THR A 115 21.97 -14.21 2.22
CA THR A 115 21.48 -15.40 1.50
C THR A 115 22.30 -15.67 0.24
N ALA A 116 22.67 -14.65 -0.52
CA ALA A 116 23.52 -14.79 -1.69
C ALA A 116 24.91 -15.35 -1.32
N ILE A 117 25.51 -14.90 -0.22
CA ILE A 117 26.79 -15.41 0.29
C ILE A 117 26.68 -16.90 0.63
N LYS A 118 25.63 -17.33 1.32
CA LYS A 118 25.38 -18.74 1.64
C LYS A 118 25.29 -19.59 0.38
N ILE A 119 24.55 -19.13 -0.64
CA ILE A 119 24.43 -19.83 -1.94
C ILE A 119 25.79 -19.96 -2.63
N ILE A 120 26.60 -18.90 -2.65
CA ILE A 120 27.95 -18.91 -3.24
C ILE A 120 28.85 -19.95 -2.53
N ASN A 121 28.67 -20.08 -1.21
CA ASN A 121 29.42 -21.08 -0.42
C ASN A 121 28.88 -22.51 -0.54
N GLY A 122 27.82 -22.74 -1.32
CA GLY A 122 27.22 -24.07 -1.50
C GLY A 122 26.28 -24.48 -0.34
N GLU A 123 25.89 -23.56 0.52
CA GLU A 123 25.01 -23.85 1.63
C GLU A 123 23.54 -23.89 1.15
N ALA A 124 22.73 -24.72 1.81
CA ALA A 124 21.31 -24.77 1.56
C ALA A 124 20.62 -23.52 2.18
N VAL A 125 19.69 -22.93 1.44
CA VAL A 125 18.89 -21.79 1.91
C VAL A 125 17.41 -22.07 1.74
N GLU A 126 16.60 -21.40 2.55
CA GLU A 126 15.14 -21.45 2.43
C GLU A 126 14.69 -20.86 1.08
N LYS A 127 13.64 -21.45 0.49
CA LYS A 127 13.06 -20.97 -0.77
C LYS A 127 12.42 -19.60 -0.65
N SER A 128 11.94 -19.26 0.56
CA SER A 128 11.30 -17.99 0.88
C SER A 128 11.70 -17.59 2.29
N ILE A 129 12.19 -16.38 2.44
CA ILE A 129 12.59 -15.81 3.72
C ILE A 129 11.72 -14.57 3.95
N PRO A 130 10.60 -14.68 4.68
CA PRO A 130 9.70 -13.56 4.89
C PRO A 130 10.34 -12.51 5.81
N VAL A 131 10.13 -11.24 5.50
CA VAL A 131 10.46 -10.11 6.35
C VAL A 131 9.14 -9.46 6.79
N GLU A 132 8.93 -9.39 8.10
CA GLU A 132 7.71 -8.84 8.67
C GLU A 132 7.54 -7.36 8.34
N VAL A 133 6.29 -6.97 8.12
CA VAL A 133 5.86 -5.58 7.96
C VAL A 133 5.21 -5.07 9.24
N GLU A 134 5.10 -3.75 9.38
CA GLU A 134 4.57 -3.10 10.57
C GLU A 134 3.49 -2.07 10.20
N LEU A 135 2.36 -2.06 10.93
CA LEU A 135 1.35 -1.02 10.75
C LEU A 135 1.76 0.24 11.53
N VAL A 136 1.87 1.35 10.81
CA VAL A 136 2.19 2.66 11.39
C VAL A 136 0.94 3.53 11.41
N THR A 137 0.59 4.03 12.59
CA THR A 137 -0.53 4.95 12.85
C THR A 137 -0.02 6.21 13.55
N LYS A 138 -0.94 7.11 13.91
CA LYS A 138 -0.62 8.33 14.69
C LYS A 138 -0.19 8.00 16.13
#